data_aec7f042de2645ac8a3fdaa88e249be0
#
_entry.id   aec7f042de2645ac8a3fdaa88e249be0
#
_cell.length_a   1.000
_cell.length_b   1.000
_cell.length_c   1.000
_cell.angle_alpha   90.00
_cell.angle_beta   90.00
_cell.angle_gamma   90.00
#
_symmetry.space_group_name_H-M   'P 1'
#
loop_
_entity.id
_entity.type
_entity.pdbx_description
1 polymer ?
#
loop_
_entity_poly.entity_id
_entity_poly.type
_entity_poly.pdbx_seq_one_letter_code
_entity_poly.pdbx_strand_id
1 'polypeptide(L)'
;MTKRNRNNPSRKSKNSRKSAIRIIKDNENLTPREIARRKRAKRERERIYQRRRLALSVLGILIIIIPSFLIYKKLNTYGKEGYPAFRDEVLDDLSKTAFVSSTEGRSLTSAEKNADFDTLYETIVKNFAVDKSNIESFEKFTQKSDEYRKKITSSKTDQDFFILLGEYLAIINDSYTKILDKESYTDLFEYYKNKKESSMNEILGNPQVVNRYKRIINDKNVIESSVGIEKGYVLRITLPNFKVNEIEKMIDEVIKSVTSAPGISTMIIDLSDNNSLNNLFVNEFAKYFIHQDYNKEDLIFYRGNLIENTLKDMKADENSPYQTAFIKNTSSNYKEKIEHFNLDSYMYYDPVALKIIKDTTFASRNIYILTNSNTANEAIKLASIFKDSSNAYVVKNALDPNPTAADRIYEFPPSLFVLDHSGLIISLNTARSEKPNRYMDYNQRINSKYPISSMLSIIG
;
A
#
# COMPACT_ATOMS: atom_id res chain seq x y z
N MET A 1 -28.99 -54.47 9.95
CA MET A 1 -29.19 -53.81 11.28
C MET A 1 -28.11 -52.77 11.47
N THR A 2 -28.40 -51.54 11.18
CA THR A 2 -27.47 -50.37 11.13
C THR A 2 -27.85 -49.42 12.28
N LYS A 3 -27.02 -49.27 13.30
CA LYS A 3 -27.23 -48.30 14.38
C LYS A 3 -26.76 -46.91 13.93
N ARG A 4 -27.70 -45.98 13.81
CA ARG A 4 -27.45 -44.53 13.64
C ARG A 4 -27.00 -43.97 15.00
N ASN A 5 -25.79 -43.39 15.04
CA ASN A 5 -25.32 -42.53 16.11
C ASN A 5 -25.84 -41.09 15.87
N ARG A 6 -26.73 -40.61 16.72
CA ARG A 6 -27.19 -39.22 16.76
C ARG A 6 -26.20 -38.41 17.60
N ASN A 7 -25.37 -37.63 16.97
CA ASN A 7 -24.57 -36.58 17.62
C ASN A 7 -25.48 -35.42 18.05
N ASN A 8 -25.51 -35.14 19.33
CA ASN A 8 -26.34 -34.14 19.99
C ASN A 8 -25.62 -32.78 20.01
N PRO A 9 -26.11 -31.71 19.28
CA PRO A 9 -25.41 -30.43 19.18
C PRO A 9 -25.56 -29.49 20.38
N SER A 10 -26.30 -29.88 21.43
CA SER A 10 -26.73 -28.94 22.48
C SER A 10 -25.69 -28.63 23.58
N ARG A 11 -24.57 -29.38 23.69
CA ARG A 11 -23.56 -29.13 24.73
C ARG A 11 -22.53 -28.06 24.43
N LYS A 12 -22.21 -27.81 23.14
CA LYS A 12 -21.25 -26.75 22.74
C LYS A 12 -21.81 -25.31 22.86
N SER A 13 -23.12 -25.16 22.66
CA SER A 13 -23.78 -23.84 22.74
C SER A 13 -23.91 -23.30 24.18
N LYS A 14 -24.10 -24.19 25.19
CA LYS A 14 -24.21 -23.75 26.58
C LYS A 14 -22.87 -23.30 27.21
N ASN A 15 -21.76 -23.85 26.77
CA ASN A 15 -20.45 -23.43 27.30
C ASN A 15 -19.97 -22.11 26.67
N SER A 16 -20.29 -21.82 25.39
CA SER A 16 -19.96 -20.54 24.79
C SER A 16 -20.79 -19.39 25.36
N ARG A 17 -22.08 -19.62 25.66
CA ARG A 17 -22.93 -18.61 26.32
C ARG A 17 -22.51 -18.35 27.80
N LYS A 18 -22.10 -19.38 28.55
CA LYS A 18 -21.58 -19.22 29.92
C LYS A 18 -20.25 -18.45 29.95
N SER A 19 -19.36 -18.65 28.98
CA SER A 19 -18.11 -17.88 28.86
C SER A 19 -18.36 -16.43 28.41
N ALA A 20 -19.29 -16.18 27.49
CA ALA A 20 -19.66 -14.84 27.08
C ALA A 20 -20.32 -14.04 28.21
N ILE A 21 -21.24 -14.68 28.98
CA ILE A 21 -21.91 -14.06 30.16
C ILE A 21 -20.89 -13.80 31.29
N ARG A 22 -19.89 -14.65 31.48
CA ARG A 22 -18.82 -14.43 32.46
C ARG A 22 -17.92 -13.25 32.07
N ILE A 23 -17.57 -13.12 30.77
CA ILE A 23 -16.82 -11.98 30.22
C ILE A 23 -17.61 -10.66 30.38
N ILE A 24 -18.93 -10.69 30.20
CA ILE A 24 -19.77 -9.49 30.35
C ILE A 24 -19.83 -9.07 31.84
N LYS A 25 -20.04 -10.03 32.79
CA LYS A 25 -20.03 -9.75 34.24
C LYS A 25 -18.69 -9.25 34.75
N ASP A 26 -17.57 -9.77 34.21
CA ASP A 26 -16.22 -9.34 34.60
C ASP A 26 -15.88 -7.91 34.06
N ASN A 27 -16.67 -7.36 33.13
CA ASN A 27 -16.47 -6.01 32.61
C ASN A 27 -17.37 -4.94 33.25
N GLU A 28 -18.47 -5.32 33.91
CA GLU A 28 -19.41 -4.37 34.52
C GLU A 28 -18.84 -3.63 35.75
N ASN A 29 -17.74 -4.10 36.33
CA ASN A 29 -17.10 -3.49 37.50
C ASN A 29 -15.72 -2.88 37.23
N LEU A 30 -15.34 -2.72 35.97
CA LEU A 30 -14.02 -2.20 35.62
C LEU A 30 -14.09 -0.70 35.26
N THR A 31 -13.19 0.07 35.85
CA THR A 31 -13.03 1.47 35.49
C THR A 31 -12.57 1.64 34.02
N PRO A 32 -12.87 2.76 33.37
CA PRO A 32 -12.41 3.02 31.99
C PRO A 32 -10.89 2.85 31.82
N ARG A 33 -10.10 3.13 32.86
CA ARG A 33 -8.65 2.92 32.88
C ARG A 33 -8.26 1.44 32.87
N GLU A 34 -8.98 0.60 33.58
CA GLU A 34 -8.73 -0.86 33.62
C GLU A 34 -9.15 -1.53 32.30
N ILE A 35 -10.23 -1.08 31.67
CA ILE A 35 -10.65 -1.55 30.35
C ILE A 35 -9.57 -1.19 29.30
N ALA A 36 -9.05 0.02 29.34
CA ALA A 36 -7.96 0.46 28.46
C ALA A 36 -6.68 -0.37 28.70
N ARG A 37 -6.34 -0.66 29.96
CA ARG A 37 -5.18 -1.47 30.34
C ARG A 37 -5.32 -2.93 29.87
N ARG A 38 -6.51 -3.54 29.99
CA ARG A 38 -6.79 -4.88 29.46
C ARG A 38 -6.76 -4.94 27.94
N LYS A 39 -7.30 -3.91 27.24
CA LYS A 39 -7.20 -3.80 25.78
C LYS A 39 -5.74 -3.66 25.32
N ARG A 40 -4.92 -2.85 26.00
CA ARG A 40 -3.47 -2.73 25.72
C ARG A 40 -2.76 -4.06 25.94
N ALA A 41 -2.98 -4.75 27.07
CA ALA A 41 -2.37 -6.05 27.34
C ALA A 41 -2.79 -7.14 26.35
N LYS A 42 -4.04 -7.13 25.86
CA LYS A 42 -4.51 -8.05 24.82
C LYS A 42 -3.80 -7.78 23.47
N ARG A 43 -3.71 -6.50 23.05
CA ARG A 43 -2.98 -6.10 21.84
C ARG A 43 -1.49 -6.45 21.90
N GLU A 44 -0.87 -6.30 23.07
CA GLU A 44 0.54 -6.65 23.30
C GLU A 44 0.77 -8.16 23.21
N ARG A 45 -0.12 -8.98 23.77
CA ARG A 45 -0.08 -10.45 23.61
C ARG A 45 -0.27 -10.89 22.16
N GLU A 46 -1.18 -10.25 21.42
CA GLU A 46 -1.38 -10.49 19.99
C GLU A 46 -0.13 -10.12 19.17
N ARG A 47 0.53 -8.98 19.49
CA ARG A 47 1.81 -8.58 18.89
C ARG A 47 2.94 -9.60 19.16
N ILE A 48 3.03 -10.11 20.40
CA ILE A 48 4.02 -11.14 20.76
C ILE A 48 3.75 -12.44 20.00
N TYR A 49 2.49 -12.81 19.86
CA TYR A 49 2.10 -14.01 19.11
C TYR A 49 2.41 -13.88 17.62
N GLN A 50 2.15 -12.71 17.02
CA GLN A 50 2.50 -12.42 15.62
C GLN A 50 4.01 -12.43 15.40
N ARG A 51 4.80 -11.81 16.31
CA ARG A 51 6.28 -11.85 16.25
C ARG A 51 6.81 -13.29 16.34
N ARG A 52 6.24 -14.12 17.23
CA ARG A 52 6.61 -15.54 17.33
C ARG A 52 6.25 -16.31 16.06
N ARG A 53 5.10 -16.03 15.48
CA ARG A 53 4.68 -16.67 14.22
C ARG A 53 5.56 -16.24 13.05
N LEU A 54 5.92 -14.96 12.99
CA LEU A 54 6.85 -14.42 12.00
C LEU A 54 8.26 -15.01 12.18
N ALA A 55 8.74 -15.10 13.42
CA ALA A 55 10.02 -15.73 13.75
C ALA A 55 10.03 -17.23 13.37
N LEU A 56 8.93 -17.95 13.58
CA LEU A 56 8.79 -19.34 13.16
C LEU A 56 8.74 -19.49 11.63
N SER A 57 8.11 -18.54 10.94
CA SER A 57 8.10 -18.52 9.47
C SER A 57 9.49 -18.22 8.91
N VAL A 58 10.21 -17.25 9.49
CA VAL A 58 11.60 -16.95 9.15
C VAL A 58 12.52 -18.14 9.46
N LEU A 59 12.31 -18.80 10.59
CA LEU A 59 13.04 -20.03 10.94
C LEU A 59 12.77 -21.16 9.95
N GLY A 60 11.51 -21.32 9.53
CA GLY A 60 11.13 -22.29 8.49
C GLY A 60 11.79 -22.01 7.14
N ILE A 61 11.86 -20.73 6.76
CA ILE A 61 12.57 -20.28 5.54
C ILE A 61 14.06 -20.51 5.67
N LEU A 62 14.67 -20.20 6.81
CA LEU A 62 16.10 -20.45 7.07
C LEU A 62 16.44 -21.95 7.05
N ILE A 63 15.55 -22.81 7.52
CA ILE A 63 15.71 -24.26 7.46
C ILE A 63 15.73 -24.77 6.00
N ILE A 64 15.08 -24.07 5.08
CA ILE A 64 15.11 -24.41 3.65
C ILE A 64 16.29 -23.74 2.94
N ILE A 65 16.54 -22.47 3.19
CA ILE A 65 17.58 -21.67 2.53
C ILE A 65 18.98 -22.15 2.95
N ILE A 66 19.21 -22.41 4.24
CA ILE A 66 20.54 -22.83 4.71
C ILE A 66 20.96 -24.17 4.11
N PRO A 67 20.14 -25.24 4.12
CA PRO A 67 20.49 -26.47 3.44
C PRO A 67 20.64 -26.30 1.92
N SER A 68 19.80 -25.50 1.29
CA SER A 68 19.89 -25.21 -0.15
C SER A 68 21.19 -24.47 -0.48
N PHE A 69 21.60 -23.50 0.35
CA PHE A 69 22.87 -22.80 0.23
C PHE A 69 24.09 -23.72 0.52
N LEU A 70 23.98 -24.60 1.51
CA LEU A 70 25.02 -25.56 1.83
C LEU A 70 25.16 -26.63 0.73
N ILE A 71 24.04 -27.07 0.16
CA ILE A 71 24.00 -27.95 -1.00
C ILE A 71 24.59 -27.23 -2.22
N TYR A 72 24.23 -25.98 -2.46
CA TYR A 72 24.82 -25.13 -3.49
C TYR A 72 26.33 -24.98 -3.33
N LYS A 73 26.80 -24.67 -2.11
CA LYS A 73 28.26 -24.55 -1.82
C LYS A 73 29.00 -25.87 -1.98
N LYS A 74 28.38 -26.98 -1.55
CA LYS A 74 28.97 -28.33 -1.68
C LYS A 74 29.01 -28.84 -3.12
N LEU A 75 27.95 -28.54 -3.91
CA LEU A 75 27.88 -28.86 -5.32
C LEU A 75 28.82 -28.00 -6.16
N ASN A 76 29.10 -26.76 -5.77
CA ASN A 76 30.09 -25.89 -6.44
C ASN A 76 31.54 -26.32 -6.20
N THR A 77 31.76 -27.22 -5.24
CA THR A 77 33.09 -27.73 -4.93
C THR A 77 33.44 -29.02 -5.74
N TYR A 78 32.45 -29.62 -6.38
CA TYR A 78 32.61 -30.87 -7.12
C TYR A 78 32.42 -30.66 -8.62
N GLY A 79 33.54 -30.59 -9.36
CA GLY A 79 33.61 -30.84 -10.80
C GLY A 79 33.39 -29.64 -11.73
N LYS A 80 34.44 -29.21 -12.36
CA LYS A 80 34.48 -28.05 -13.26
C LYS A 80 34.14 -28.33 -14.73
N GLU A 81 33.63 -29.47 -15.09
CA GLU A 81 33.37 -29.79 -16.50
C GLU A 81 31.92 -30.27 -16.72
N GLY A 82 31.14 -29.49 -17.43
CA GLY A 82 29.88 -29.89 -18.07
C GLY A 82 28.59 -29.78 -17.26
N TYR A 83 28.64 -29.73 -15.93
CA TYR A 83 27.48 -29.72 -15.05
C TYR A 83 27.03 -28.32 -14.52
N PRO A 84 27.83 -27.25 -14.56
CA PRO A 84 27.49 -25.99 -13.93
C PRO A 84 26.35 -25.22 -14.62
N ALA A 85 26.37 -25.14 -15.95
CA ALA A 85 25.41 -24.30 -16.69
C ALA A 85 23.97 -24.82 -16.60
N PHE A 86 23.77 -26.13 -16.77
CA PHE A 86 22.45 -26.75 -16.64
C PHE A 86 21.89 -26.64 -15.19
N ARG A 87 22.78 -26.80 -14.22
CA ARG A 87 22.41 -26.70 -12.81
C ARG A 87 22.03 -25.28 -12.41
N ASP A 88 22.81 -24.29 -12.86
CA ASP A 88 22.55 -22.89 -12.54
C ASP A 88 21.22 -22.41 -13.18
N GLU A 89 20.93 -22.88 -14.40
CA GLU A 89 19.67 -22.68 -15.08
C GLU A 89 18.49 -23.29 -14.31
N VAL A 90 18.62 -24.54 -13.85
CA VAL A 90 17.58 -25.23 -13.05
C VAL A 90 17.40 -24.60 -11.67
N LEU A 91 18.49 -24.19 -11.01
CA LEU A 91 18.39 -23.52 -9.70
C LEU A 91 17.82 -22.10 -9.81
N ASP A 92 18.17 -21.39 -10.87
CA ASP A 92 17.61 -20.08 -11.19
C ASP A 92 16.11 -20.19 -11.46
N ASP A 93 15.71 -21.17 -12.25
CA ASP A 93 14.30 -21.46 -12.58
C ASP A 93 13.50 -21.92 -11.35
N LEU A 94 14.07 -22.78 -10.50
CA LEU A 94 13.48 -23.21 -9.23
C LEU A 94 13.35 -22.05 -8.24
N SER A 95 14.36 -21.18 -8.15
CA SER A 95 14.30 -20.01 -7.28
C SER A 95 13.23 -19.04 -7.75
N LYS A 96 13.16 -18.72 -9.04
CA LYS A 96 12.14 -17.87 -9.64
C LYS A 96 10.73 -18.43 -9.41
N THR A 97 10.53 -19.72 -9.62
CA THR A 97 9.25 -20.39 -9.39
C THR A 97 8.87 -20.44 -7.92
N ALA A 98 9.83 -20.54 -7.00
CA ALA A 98 9.59 -20.53 -5.57
C ALA A 98 9.09 -19.16 -5.07
N PHE A 99 9.52 -18.07 -5.70
CA PHE A 99 9.11 -16.70 -5.34
C PHE A 99 7.67 -16.38 -5.74
N VAL A 100 7.20 -16.87 -6.88
CA VAL A 100 5.87 -16.56 -7.43
C VAL A 100 5.16 -17.84 -7.87
N SER A 101 4.93 -18.77 -6.96
CA SER A 101 4.19 -20.00 -7.27
C SER A 101 2.68 -19.77 -7.28
N SER A 102 1.92 -20.64 -7.96
CA SER A 102 0.44 -20.63 -7.91
C SER A 102 -0.07 -20.96 -6.50
N THR A 103 -1.37 -20.71 -6.27
CA THR A 103 -2.02 -21.00 -4.98
C THR A 103 -1.96 -22.49 -4.60
N GLU A 104 -1.92 -23.38 -5.61
CA GLU A 104 -1.82 -24.82 -5.45
C GLU A 104 -0.37 -25.31 -5.34
N GLY A 105 0.61 -24.41 -5.36
CA GLY A 105 2.03 -24.76 -5.30
C GLY A 105 2.64 -25.18 -6.64
N ARG A 106 1.88 -25.14 -7.73
CA ARG A 106 2.33 -25.33 -9.11
C ARG A 106 2.52 -24.01 -9.83
N SER A 107 3.28 -23.98 -10.88
CA SER A 107 3.38 -22.84 -11.79
C SER A 107 2.10 -22.65 -12.60
N LEU A 108 1.84 -21.42 -13.01
CA LEU A 108 0.75 -21.07 -13.88
C LEU A 108 0.96 -21.65 -15.28
N THR A 109 -0.09 -22.19 -15.86
CA THR A 109 -0.09 -22.59 -17.28
C THR A 109 -0.14 -21.35 -18.19
N SER A 110 0.27 -21.50 -19.45
CA SER A 110 0.16 -20.42 -20.43
C SER A 110 -1.29 -19.95 -20.63
N ALA A 111 -2.26 -20.84 -20.50
CA ALA A 111 -3.68 -20.47 -20.57
C ALA A 111 -4.11 -19.56 -19.40
N GLU A 112 -3.70 -19.89 -18.18
CA GLU A 112 -3.97 -19.08 -16.97
C GLU A 112 -3.28 -17.73 -17.04
N LYS A 113 -2.02 -17.68 -17.48
CA LYS A 113 -1.28 -16.43 -17.69
C LYS A 113 -1.96 -15.51 -18.71
N ASN A 114 -2.45 -16.08 -19.81
CA ASN A 114 -3.18 -15.34 -20.84
C ASN A 114 -4.55 -14.86 -20.33
N ALA A 115 -5.28 -15.67 -19.57
CA ALA A 115 -6.55 -15.28 -18.98
C ALA A 115 -6.38 -14.10 -18.00
N ASP A 116 -5.36 -14.14 -17.15
CA ASP A 116 -5.03 -13.02 -16.25
C ASP A 116 -4.61 -11.76 -17.03
N PHE A 117 -3.83 -11.92 -18.12
CA PHE A 117 -3.47 -10.80 -18.97
C PHE A 117 -4.69 -10.19 -19.67
N ASP A 118 -5.63 -11.00 -20.12
CA ASP A 118 -6.88 -10.53 -20.73
C ASP A 118 -7.71 -9.74 -19.72
N THR A 119 -7.88 -10.29 -18.51
CA THR A 119 -8.56 -9.62 -17.41
C THR A 119 -7.89 -8.28 -17.07
N LEU A 120 -6.54 -8.24 -17.00
CA LEU A 120 -5.77 -7.03 -16.78
C LEU A 120 -6.05 -5.98 -17.86
N TYR A 121 -5.90 -6.39 -19.13
CA TYR A 121 -6.05 -5.50 -20.28
C TYR A 121 -7.46 -4.92 -20.36
N GLU A 122 -8.49 -5.76 -20.32
CA GLU A 122 -9.89 -5.35 -20.42
C GLU A 122 -10.29 -4.44 -19.26
N THR A 123 -9.87 -4.78 -18.03
CA THR A 123 -10.17 -3.97 -16.85
C THR A 123 -9.53 -2.58 -16.96
N ILE A 124 -8.29 -2.51 -17.38
CA ILE A 124 -7.58 -1.22 -17.54
C ILE A 124 -8.20 -0.39 -18.67
N VAL A 125 -8.44 -0.98 -19.84
CA VAL A 125 -9.03 -0.25 -20.97
C VAL A 125 -10.39 0.34 -20.60
N LYS A 126 -11.16 -0.36 -19.79
CA LYS A 126 -12.49 0.08 -19.36
C LYS A 126 -12.47 1.13 -18.26
N ASN A 127 -11.52 1.02 -17.31
CA ASN A 127 -11.61 1.74 -16.03
C ASN A 127 -10.46 2.75 -15.80
N PHE A 128 -9.32 2.66 -16.52
CA PHE A 128 -8.21 3.60 -16.32
C PHE A 128 -8.62 5.02 -16.70
N ALA A 129 -8.43 5.96 -15.78
CA ALA A 129 -8.79 7.35 -16.00
C ALA A 129 -7.81 8.05 -16.95
N VAL A 130 -8.25 8.32 -18.18
CA VAL A 130 -7.46 8.93 -19.26
C VAL A 130 -7.69 10.43 -19.28
N ASP A 131 -6.59 11.19 -19.39
CA ASP A 131 -6.61 12.63 -19.59
C ASP A 131 -5.53 13.06 -20.63
N LYS A 132 -5.45 14.34 -20.95
CA LYS A 132 -4.46 14.86 -21.91
C LYS A 132 -3.01 14.58 -21.54
N SER A 133 -2.70 14.38 -20.26
CA SER A 133 -1.34 14.14 -19.78
C SER A 133 -0.89 12.69 -19.95
N ASN A 134 -1.82 11.74 -20.05
CA ASN A 134 -1.51 10.32 -20.13
C ASN A 134 -2.10 9.61 -21.36
N ILE A 135 -2.79 10.31 -22.25
CA ILE A 135 -3.43 9.72 -23.44
C ILE A 135 -2.42 8.99 -24.32
N GLU A 136 -1.25 9.60 -24.58
CA GLU A 136 -0.22 9.00 -25.43
C GLU A 136 0.33 7.68 -24.83
N SER A 137 0.58 7.66 -23.52
CA SER A 137 1.03 6.44 -22.83
C SER A 137 -0.06 5.38 -22.78
N PHE A 138 -1.32 5.77 -22.64
CA PHE A 138 -2.45 4.85 -22.69
C PHE A 138 -2.67 4.28 -24.11
N GLU A 139 -2.54 5.07 -25.16
CA GLU A 139 -2.57 4.59 -26.54
C GLU A 139 -1.42 3.62 -26.81
N LYS A 140 -0.20 3.94 -26.36
CA LYS A 140 0.93 3.03 -26.44
C LYS A 140 0.70 1.72 -25.69
N PHE A 141 0.09 1.77 -24.50
CA PHE A 141 -0.31 0.58 -23.76
C PHE A 141 -1.26 -0.30 -24.57
N THR A 142 -2.31 0.28 -25.19
CA THR A 142 -3.25 -0.49 -26.01
C THR A 142 -2.61 -1.07 -27.27
N GLN A 143 -1.73 -0.34 -27.93
CA GLN A 143 -1.00 -0.79 -29.13
C GLN A 143 -0.03 -1.94 -28.84
N LYS A 144 0.53 -1.97 -27.65
CA LYS A 144 1.51 -3.00 -27.23
C LYS A 144 0.89 -4.30 -26.71
N SER A 145 -0.43 -4.38 -26.58
CA SER A 145 -1.13 -5.54 -26.01
C SER A 145 -0.78 -6.86 -26.68
N ASP A 146 -0.79 -6.93 -28.02
CA ASP A 146 -0.48 -8.15 -28.76
C ASP A 146 0.98 -8.58 -28.60
N GLU A 147 1.92 -7.63 -28.51
CA GLU A 147 3.33 -7.90 -28.27
C GLU A 147 3.51 -8.56 -26.90
N TYR A 148 2.93 -7.96 -25.84
CA TYR A 148 3.04 -8.49 -24.49
C TYR A 148 2.29 -9.80 -24.30
N ARG A 149 1.13 -9.98 -24.94
CA ARG A 149 0.44 -11.28 -24.97
C ARG A 149 1.33 -12.39 -25.50
N LYS A 150 2.06 -12.17 -26.60
CA LYS A 150 2.99 -13.15 -27.14
C LYS A 150 4.15 -13.46 -26.19
N LYS A 151 4.73 -12.44 -25.55
CA LYS A 151 5.78 -12.61 -24.54
C LYS A 151 5.27 -13.42 -23.34
N ILE A 152 4.08 -13.11 -22.83
CA ILE A 152 3.43 -13.81 -21.72
C ILE A 152 3.14 -15.26 -22.07
N THR A 153 2.57 -15.53 -23.26
CA THR A 153 2.31 -16.90 -23.73
C THR A 153 3.59 -17.73 -23.77
N SER A 154 4.72 -17.10 -24.09
CA SER A 154 6.02 -17.78 -24.20
C SER A 154 6.83 -17.77 -22.90
N SER A 155 6.36 -17.08 -21.84
CA SER A 155 7.05 -17.01 -20.56
C SER A 155 7.12 -18.38 -19.89
N LYS A 156 8.32 -18.78 -19.45
CA LYS A 156 8.54 -20.12 -18.90
C LYS A 156 8.17 -20.21 -17.42
N THR A 157 8.41 -19.15 -16.67
CA THR A 157 8.24 -19.12 -15.22
C THR A 157 7.11 -18.15 -14.79
N ASP A 158 6.62 -18.28 -13.57
CA ASP A 158 5.69 -17.31 -12.98
C ASP A 158 6.40 -15.97 -12.72
N GLN A 159 7.70 -15.99 -12.46
CA GLN A 159 8.51 -14.79 -12.28
C GLN A 159 8.60 -13.98 -13.58
N ASP A 160 8.83 -14.63 -14.72
CA ASP A 160 8.83 -13.94 -16.02
C ASP A 160 7.48 -13.30 -16.31
N PHE A 161 6.39 -14.03 -16.01
CA PHE A 161 5.04 -13.51 -16.14
C PHE A 161 4.82 -12.26 -15.28
N PHE A 162 5.23 -12.31 -14.01
CA PHE A 162 5.14 -11.19 -13.08
C PHE A 162 5.92 -9.95 -13.57
N ILE A 163 7.16 -10.16 -14.04
CA ILE A 163 7.99 -9.08 -14.58
C ILE A 163 7.34 -8.48 -15.83
N LEU A 164 6.86 -9.32 -16.76
CA LEU A 164 6.21 -8.86 -17.98
C LEU A 164 4.94 -8.07 -17.72
N LEU A 165 4.14 -8.46 -16.72
CA LEU A 165 2.98 -7.66 -16.28
C LEU A 165 3.41 -6.30 -15.74
N GLY A 166 4.45 -6.25 -14.92
CA GLY A 166 4.99 -5.00 -14.38
C GLY A 166 5.53 -4.08 -15.48
N GLU A 167 6.29 -4.62 -16.44
CA GLU A 167 6.78 -3.88 -17.61
C GLU A 167 5.63 -3.33 -18.48
N TYR A 168 4.59 -4.13 -18.67
CA TYR A 168 3.43 -3.73 -19.44
C TYR A 168 2.66 -2.59 -18.76
N LEU A 169 2.43 -2.69 -17.46
CA LEU A 169 1.78 -1.64 -16.67
C LEU A 169 2.61 -0.34 -16.65
N ALA A 170 3.94 -0.44 -16.62
CA ALA A 170 4.82 0.73 -16.62
C ALA A 170 4.69 1.59 -17.89
N ILE A 171 4.17 1.04 -19.00
CA ILE A 171 3.89 1.81 -20.23
C ILE A 171 2.88 2.92 -19.97
N ILE A 172 1.92 2.73 -19.07
CA ILE A 172 0.88 3.71 -18.72
C ILE A 172 1.49 4.95 -18.07
N ASN A 173 2.65 4.83 -17.42
CA ASN A 173 3.35 5.91 -16.72
C ASN A 173 2.47 6.61 -15.66
N ASP A 174 1.79 5.81 -14.84
CA ASP A 174 0.92 6.26 -13.74
C ASP A 174 1.32 5.51 -12.47
N SER A 175 1.71 6.22 -11.41
CA SER A 175 2.27 5.59 -10.21
C SER A 175 1.24 4.86 -9.35
N TYR A 176 -0.06 5.16 -9.52
CA TYR A 176 -1.15 4.39 -8.91
C TYR A 176 -1.46 3.09 -9.64
N THR A 177 -1.09 2.99 -10.94
CA THR A 177 -1.40 1.83 -11.78
C THR A 177 -0.24 0.86 -11.76
N LYS A 178 -0.28 -0.10 -10.83
CA LYS A 178 0.80 -1.06 -10.60
C LYS A 178 0.30 -2.36 -9.98
N ILE A 179 1.14 -3.40 -10.01
CA ILE A 179 0.95 -4.58 -9.18
C ILE A 179 1.14 -4.17 -7.72
N LEU A 180 0.20 -4.53 -6.85
CA LEU A 180 0.31 -4.28 -5.42
C LEU A 180 1.50 -5.07 -4.85
N ASP A 181 2.44 -4.40 -4.22
CA ASP A 181 3.57 -5.06 -3.57
C ASP A 181 3.14 -5.74 -2.26
N LYS A 182 3.96 -6.66 -1.78
CA LYS A 182 3.66 -7.46 -0.59
C LYS A 182 3.50 -6.61 0.66
N GLU A 183 4.24 -5.55 0.78
CA GLU A 183 4.21 -4.67 1.95
C GLU A 183 2.89 -3.90 1.99
N SER A 184 2.52 -3.24 0.89
CA SER A 184 1.22 -2.58 0.72
C SER A 184 0.04 -3.54 0.94
N TYR A 185 0.13 -4.77 0.40
CA TYR A 185 -0.86 -5.82 0.66
C TYR A 185 -0.99 -6.13 2.15
N THR A 186 0.14 -6.34 2.83
CA THR A 186 0.14 -6.73 4.25
C THR A 186 -0.50 -5.64 5.12
N ASP A 187 -0.17 -4.39 4.85
CA ASP A 187 -0.69 -3.25 5.60
C ASP A 187 -2.21 -3.08 5.39
N LEU A 188 -2.67 -3.14 4.15
CA LEU A 188 -4.08 -3.05 3.82
C LEU A 188 -4.86 -4.27 4.38
N PHE A 189 -4.32 -5.48 4.24
CA PHE A 189 -4.95 -6.69 4.77
C PHE A 189 -5.11 -6.64 6.29
N GLU A 190 -4.07 -6.21 7.02
CA GLU A 190 -4.14 -6.07 8.48
C GLU A 190 -5.21 -5.07 8.93
N TYR A 191 -5.43 -4.00 8.15
CA TYR A 191 -6.47 -3.02 8.43
C TYR A 191 -7.88 -3.54 8.13
N TYR A 192 -8.06 -4.18 6.96
CA TYR A 192 -9.39 -4.58 6.47
C TYR A 192 -9.86 -5.96 6.94
N LYS A 193 -8.98 -6.86 7.39
CA LYS A 193 -9.32 -8.26 7.76
C LYS A 193 -10.45 -8.42 8.78
N ASN A 194 -10.72 -7.40 9.58
CA ASN A 194 -11.79 -7.41 10.58
C ASN A 194 -13.04 -6.60 10.13
N LYS A 195 -13.00 -5.96 8.97
CA LYS A 195 -14.10 -5.17 8.40
C LYS A 195 -14.90 -6.04 7.43
N LYS A 196 -15.77 -6.90 7.96
CA LYS A 196 -16.45 -7.96 7.18
C LYS A 196 -17.32 -7.46 6.03
N GLU A 197 -17.83 -6.24 6.12
CA GLU A 197 -18.73 -5.67 5.11
C GLU A 197 -17.98 -4.87 4.03
N SER A 198 -16.66 -4.77 4.14
CA SER A 198 -15.83 -4.06 3.19
C SER A 198 -15.52 -4.93 1.97
N SER A 199 -15.70 -4.40 0.77
CA SER A 199 -15.26 -5.04 -0.47
C SER A 199 -13.74 -5.18 -0.53
N MET A 200 -13.01 -4.31 0.14
CA MET A 200 -11.56 -4.44 0.32
C MET A 200 -11.20 -5.70 1.10
N ASN A 201 -12.00 -6.09 2.11
CA ASN A 201 -11.80 -7.36 2.82
C ASN A 201 -12.05 -8.57 1.91
N GLU A 202 -13.02 -8.51 1.00
CA GLU A 202 -13.27 -9.56 0.02
C GLU A 202 -12.09 -9.71 -0.95
N ILE A 203 -11.54 -8.59 -1.46
CA ILE A 203 -10.39 -8.58 -2.36
C ILE A 203 -9.14 -9.10 -1.65
N LEU A 204 -8.79 -8.49 -0.52
CA LEU A 204 -7.54 -8.78 0.20
C LEU A 204 -7.58 -10.13 0.91
N GLY A 205 -8.76 -10.56 1.37
CA GLY A 205 -9.01 -11.83 2.04
C GLY A 205 -9.30 -13.01 1.10
N ASN A 206 -9.35 -12.79 -0.22
CA ASN A 206 -9.53 -13.86 -1.19
C ASN A 206 -8.46 -14.95 -0.97
N PRO A 207 -8.83 -16.23 -0.84
CA PRO A 207 -7.88 -17.31 -0.55
C PRO A 207 -6.71 -17.40 -1.55
N GLN A 208 -6.94 -17.13 -2.82
CA GLN A 208 -5.89 -17.12 -3.84
C GLN A 208 -4.92 -15.98 -3.61
N VAL A 209 -5.43 -14.76 -3.34
CA VAL A 209 -4.62 -13.59 -2.99
C VAL A 209 -3.79 -13.85 -1.74
N VAL A 210 -4.42 -14.31 -0.65
CA VAL A 210 -3.74 -14.63 0.60
C VAL A 210 -2.61 -15.63 0.38
N ASN A 211 -2.87 -16.69 -0.39
CA ASN A 211 -1.85 -17.69 -0.71
C ASN A 211 -0.73 -17.13 -1.59
N ARG A 212 -1.05 -16.28 -2.56
CA ARG A 212 -0.04 -15.64 -3.41
C ARG A 212 0.88 -14.77 -2.58
N TYR A 213 0.33 -13.82 -1.83
CA TYR A 213 1.11 -12.85 -1.07
C TYR A 213 1.90 -13.47 0.11
N LYS A 214 1.48 -14.61 0.64
CA LYS A 214 2.31 -15.38 1.58
C LYS A 214 3.59 -15.92 0.96
N ARG A 215 3.58 -16.21 -0.33
CA ARG A 215 4.69 -16.83 -1.07
C ARG A 215 5.62 -15.81 -1.72
N ILE A 216 5.16 -14.59 -1.99
CA ILE A 216 6.02 -13.52 -2.47
C ILE A 216 7.06 -13.20 -1.40
N ILE A 217 8.32 -13.30 -1.74
CA ILE A 217 9.43 -12.93 -0.88
C ILE A 217 9.84 -11.49 -1.21
N ASN A 218 9.98 -10.66 -0.20
CA ASN A 218 10.56 -9.33 -0.37
C ASN A 218 12.08 -9.47 -0.31
N ASP A 219 12.75 -9.23 -1.44
CA ASP A 219 14.22 -9.12 -1.50
C ASP A 219 14.75 -7.81 -0.92
N LYS A 220 13.86 -6.86 -0.63
CA LYS A 220 14.26 -5.58 -0.04
C LYS A 220 14.46 -5.76 1.46
N ASN A 221 15.58 -5.28 1.95
CA ASN A 221 15.75 -5.01 3.38
C ASN A 221 14.62 -4.06 3.80
N VAL A 222 13.67 -4.55 4.56
CA VAL A 222 12.55 -3.73 5.05
C VAL A 222 13.15 -2.73 6.03
N ILE A 223 13.23 -1.48 5.61
CA ILE A 223 13.61 -0.38 6.49
C ILE A 223 12.37 -0.14 7.37
N GLU A 224 12.55 -0.20 8.69
CA GLU A 224 11.46 0.08 9.64
C GLU A 224 11.32 1.59 9.85
N SER A 225 10.09 2.02 10.11
CA SER A 225 9.82 3.39 10.57
C SER A 225 10.54 3.66 11.88
N SER A 226 11.11 4.84 12.02
CA SER A 226 11.89 5.19 13.21
C SER A 226 11.78 6.67 13.58
N VAL A 227 11.98 6.96 14.86
CA VAL A 227 12.06 8.31 15.41
C VAL A 227 13.43 8.47 16.08
N GLY A 228 14.14 9.54 15.73
CA GLY A 228 15.47 9.83 16.26
C GLY A 228 15.72 11.33 16.42
N ILE A 229 16.75 11.69 17.19
CA ILE A 229 17.16 13.09 17.38
C ILE A 229 18.50 13.29 16.66
N GLU A 230 18.51 14.23 15.72
CA GLU A 230 19.69 14.63 14.96
C GLU A 230 20.31 15.89 15.59
N LYS A 231 21.64 15.90 15.73
CA LYS A 231 22.41 17.02 16.33
C LYS A 231 21.86 17.56 17.67
N GLY A 232 21.00 16.78 18.36
CA GLY A 232 20.44 17.16 19.66
C GLY A 232 19.24 18.14 19.63
N TYR A 233 18.86 18.71 18.47
CA TYR A 233 17.81 19.72 18.39
C TYR A 233 16.81 19.53 17.23
N VAL A 234 17.01 18.58 16.33
CA VAL A 234 16.10 18.26 15.24
C VAL A 234 15.54 16.85 15.44
N LEU A 235 14.22 16.70 15.44
CA LEU A 235 13.59 15.38 15.44
C LEU A 235 13.51 14.86 14.01
N ARG A 236 13.93 13.61 13.78
CA ARG A 236 13.75 12.93 12.51
C ARG A 236 12.74 11.80 12.67
N ILE A 237 11.74 11.77 11.79
CA ILE A 237 10.77 10.71 11.65
C ILE A 237 10.99 10.09 10.27
N THR A 238 11.42 8.84 10.22
CA THR A 238 11.66 8.10 8.96
C THR A 238 10.46 7.22 8.67
N LEU A 239 9.85 7.40 7.51
CA LEU A 239 8.64 6.72 7.05
C LEU A 239 8.87 6.07 5.68
N PRO A 240 9.54 4.92 5.62
CA PRO A 240 9.80 4.22 4.34
C PRO A 240 8.52 3.60 3.76
N ASN A 241 7.49 3.44 4.57
CA ASN A 241 6.16 2.94 4.21
C ASN A 241 5.10 3.49 5.17
N PHE A 242 3.82 3.21 4.89
CA PHE A 242 2.68 3.71 5.66
C PHE A 242 1.92 2.57 6.34
N LYS A 243 2.26 2.27 7.58
CA LYS A 243 1.63 1.24 8.41
C LYS A 243 0.73 1.87 9.45
N VAL A 244 -0.59 1.83 9.23
CA VAL A 244 -1.59 2.44 10.15
C VAL A 244 -1.44 1.92 11.57
N ASN A 245 -1.16 0.62 11.73
CA ASN A 245 -1.04 0.00 13.04
C ASN A 245 0.21 0.45 13.84
N GLU A 246 1.14 1.16 13.21
CA GLU A 246 2.35 1.67 13.85
C GLU A 246 2.23 3.15 14.28
N ILE A 247 1.18 3.87 13.84
CA ILE A 247 1.02 5.31 14.09
C ILE A 247 1.02 5.62 15.59
N GLU A 248 0.20 4.95 16.39
CA GLU A 248 0.12 5.23 17.84
C GLU A 248 1.50 5.07 18.51
N LYS A 249 2.21 3.98 18.18
CA LYS A 249 3.55 3.74 18.72
C LYS A 249 4.53 4.84 18.31
N MET A 250 4.48 5.24 17.05
CA MET A 250 5.36 6.29 16.51
C MET A 250 5.08 7.65 17.17
N ILE A 251 3.82 8.02 17.34
CA ILE A 251 3.44 9.24 18.04
C ILE A 251 3.89 9.21 19.51
N ASP A 252 3.75 8.08 20.20
CA ASP A 252 4.28 7.91 21.57
C ASP A 252 5.81 8.11 21.60
N GLU A 253 6.56 7.63 20.61
CA GLU A 253 8.00 7.82 20.48
C GLU A 253 8.37 9.29 20.20
N VAL A 254 7.60 9.99 19.36
CA VAL A 254 7.74 11.42 19.09
C VAL A 254 7.51 12.23 20.38
N ILE A 255 6.42 11.97 21.11
CA ILE A 255 6.12 12.62 22.40
C ILE A 255 7.26 12.42 23.39
N LYS A 256 7.75 11.19 23.53
CA LYS A 256 8.85 10.86 24.42
C LYS A 256 10.13 11.62 24.04
N SER A 257 10.46 11.68 22.75
CA SER A 257 11.63 12.37 22.22
C SER A 257 11.57 13.88 22.47
N VAL A 258 10.43 14.50 22.19
CA VAL A 258 10.21 15.95 22.43
C VAL A 258 10.22 16.28 23.92
N THR A 259 9.66 15.41 24.76
CA THR A 259 9.65 15.60 26.22
C THR A 259 11.07 15.48 26.80
N SER A 260 11.87 14.55 26.29
CA SER A 260 13.27 14.37 26.75
C SER A 260 14.22 15.44 26.26
N ALA A 261 13.88 16.14 25.16
CA ALA A 261 14.66 17.20 24.55
C ALA A 261 13.78 18.43 24.23
N PRO A 262 13.43 19.26 25.23
CA PRO A 262 12.47 20.37 25.06
C PRO A 262 12.93 21.46 24.07
N GLY A 263 14.20 21.51 23.70
CA GLY A 263 14.76 22.41 22.68
C GLY A 263 14.42 22.04 21.23
N ILE A 264 13.77 20.90 20.98
CA ILE A 264 13.37 20.48 19.63
C ILE A 264 12.22 21.39 19.16
N SER A 265 12.49 22.22 18.16
CA SER A 265 11.52 23.08 17.49
C SER A 265 11.30 22.70 16.02
N THR A 266 12.13 21.82 15.49
CA THR A 266 12.16 21.44 14.08
C THR A 266 12.09 19.94 13.92
N MET A 267 11.32 19.50 12.94
CA MET A 267 11.14 18.10 12.58
C MET A 267 11.49 17.86 11.11
N ILE A 268 12.19 16.76 10.83
CA ILE A 268 12.38 16.22 9.49
C ILE A 268 11.47 14.99 9.36
N ILE A 269 10.59 14.99 8.38
CA ILE A 269 9.81 13.82 7.98
C ILE A 269 10.45 13.27 6.71
N ASP A 270 11.13 12.14 6.84
CA ASP A 270 11.85 11.48 5.76
C ASP A 270 10.94 10.46 5.08
N LEU A 271 10.48 10.80 3.88
CA LEU A 271 9.62 10.00 3.01
C LEU A 271 10.40 9.34 1.87
N SER A 272 11.73 9.30 1.96
CA SER A 272 12.57 8.68 0.92
C SER A 272 12.14 7.22 0.67
N ASP A 273 12.05 6.84 -0.60
CA ASP A 273 11.64 5.52 -1.09
C ASP A 273 10.20 5.08 -0.73
N ASN A 274 9.41 5.97 -0.11
CA ASN A 274 8.02 5.67 0.22
C ASN A 274 7.11 5.85 -1.00
N ASN A 275 6.50 4.77 -1.46
CA ASN A 275 5.54 4.74 -2.56
C ASN A 275 4.22 4.06 -2.17
N SER A 276 3.86 4.11 -0.89
CA SER A 276 2.67 3.49 -0.32
C SER A 276 1.38 3.98 -0.99
N LEU A 277 0.40 3.09 -1.03
CA LEU A 277 -0.98 3.38 -1.46
C LEU A 277 -1.95 3.52 -0.27
N ASN A 278 -1.44 3.55 0.95
CA ASN A 278 -2.25 3.57 2.16
C ASN A 278 -2.68 4.99 2.54
N ASN A 279 -3.82 5.41 2.00
CA ASN A 279 -4.41 6.73 2.25
C ASN A 279 -4.89 6.92 3.70
N LEU A 280 -5.21 5.84 4.42
CA LEU A 280 -5.66 5.92 5.80
C LEU A 280 -4.54 6.40 6.74
N PHE A 281 -3.30 5.98 6.45
CA PHE A 281 -2.14 6.46 7.19
C PHE A 281 -2.01 7.98 7.08
N VAL A 282 -2.15 8.52 5.88
CA VAL A 282 -1.97 9.96 5.60
C VAL A 282 -2.82 10.81 6.53
N ASN A 283 -4.08 10.45 6.71
CA ASN A 283 -5.01 11.23 7.52
C ASN A 283 -4.76 11.08 9.02
N GLU A 284 -4.59 9.84 9.46
CA GLU A 284 -4.35 9.54 10.85
C GLU A 284 -3.00 10.09 11.34
N PHE A 285 -2.00 10.16 10.47
CA PHE A 285 -0.71 10.73 10.80
C PHE A 285 -0.69 12.25 10.66
N ALA A 286 -1.25 12.79 9.57
CA ALA A 286 -1.19 14.22 9.29
C ALA A 286 -1.83 15.08 10.39
N LYS A 287 -2.93 14.62 11.02
CA LYS A 287 -3.64 15.36 12.05
C LYS A 287 -2.76 15.85 13.20
N TYR A 288 -1.71 15.11 13.54
CA TYR A 288 -0.79 15.46 14.64
C TYR A 288 0.18 16.59 14.30
N PHE A 289 0.41 16.85 13.00
CA PHE A 289 1.48 17.74 12.54
C PHE A 289 0.99 18.93 11.73
N ILE A 290 -0.28 18.96 11.30
CA ILE A 290 -0.85 20.11 10.59
C ILE A 290 -1.09 21.28 11.56
N HIS A 291 -0.82 22.51 11.09
CA HIS A 291 -0.99 23.71 11.90
C HIS A 291 -2.41 24.27 11.86
N GLN A 292 -3.17 23.90 10.86
CA GLN A 292 -4.59 24.24 10.68
C GLN A 292 -5.35 23.05 10.11
N ASP A 293 -6.66 23.03 10.30
CA ASP A 293 -7.51 22.01 9.68
C ASP A 293 -7.30 22.01 8.18
N TYR A 294 -7.18 20.82 7.59
CA TYR A 294 -7.10 20.65 6.16
C TYR A 294 -8.47 20.27 5.62
N ASN A 295 -8.99 21.08 4.72
CA ASN A 295 -10.25 20.81 4.02
C ASN A 295 -10.06 21.09 2.53
N LYS A 296 -10.20 20.06 1.72
CA LYS A 296 -10.08 20.18 0.28
C LYS A 296 -11.26 19.51 -0.40
N GLU A 297 -11.98 20.29 -1.18
CA GLU A 297 -13.12 19.84 -1.98
C GLU A 297 -12.72 19.80 -3.45
N ASP A 298 -13.06 18.69 -4.10
CA ASP A 298 -12.88 18.50 -5.52
C ASP A 298 -14.09 17.79 -6.12
N LEU A 299 -14.38 18.06 -7.38
CA LEU A 299 -15.33 17.28 -8.15
C LEU A 299 -14.56 16.19 -8.89
N ILE A 300 -14.87 14.93 -8.55
CA ILE A 300 -14.14 13.77 -9.04
C ILE A 300 -14.99 13.00 -10.06
N PHE A 301 -14.41 12.70 -11.19
CA PHE A 301 -14.99 11.93 -12.28
C PHE A 301 -14.40 10.53 -12.29
N TYR A 302 -15.25 9.52 -12.49
CA TYR A 302 -14.89 8.11 -12.43
C TYR A 302 -15.12 7.42 -13.76
N ARG A 303 -14.10 6.70 -14.23
CA ARG A 303 -14.18 5.91 -15.45
C ARG A 303 -14.47 4.44 -15.12
N GLY A 304 -15.50 3.89 -15.79
CA GLY A 304 -15.92 2.50 -15.58
C GLY A 304 -16.59 2.27 -14.22
N ASN A 305 -16.85 1.00 -13.92
CA ASN A 305 -17.61 0.59 -12.73
C ASN A 305 -16.77 0.02 -11.60
N LEU A 306 -15.45 -0.15 -11.79
CA LEU A 306 -14.56 -0.70 -10.76
C LEU A 306 -14.55 0.18 -9.50
N ILE A 307 -14.76 1.47 -9.65
CA ILE A 307 -14.81 2.44 -8.56
C ILE A 307 -15.97 2.22 -7.57
N GLU A 308 -17.06 1.57 -7.98
CA GLU A 308 -18.27 1.44 -7.17
C GLU A 308 -17.99 0.77 -5.80
N ASN A 309 -17.14 -0.23 -5.78
CA ASN A 309 -16.74 -0.91 -4.55
C ASN A 309 -15.93 0.02 -3.63
N THR A 310 -14.97 0.76 -4.19
CA THR A 310 -14.16 1.73 -3.43
C THR A 310 -15.02 2.80 -2.78
N LEU A 311 -16.00 3.35 -3.52
CA LEU A 311 -16.93 4.36 -3.01
C LEU A 311 -17.87 3.79 -1.94
N LYS A 312 -18.33 2.55 -2.11
CA LYS A 312 -19.14 1.86 -1.11
C LYS A 312 -18.38 1.70 0.21
N ASP A 313 -17.13 1.27 0.13
CA ASP A 313 -16.28 1.10 1.31
C ASP A 313 -15.99 2.42 2.02
N MET A 314 -15.67 3.46 1.27
CA MET A 314 -15.45 4.80 1.84
C MET A 314 -16.68 5.34 2.56
N LYS A 315 -17.86 5.11 2.02
CA LYS A 315 -19.11 5.54 2.64
C LYS A 315 -19.45 4.73 3.89
N ALA A 316 -19.07 3.46 3.94
CA ALA A 316 -19.30 2.57 5.08
C ALA A 316 -18.26 2.74 6.19
N ASP A 317 -17.10 3.29 5.90
CA ASP A 317 -16.02 3.51 6.87
C ASP A 317 -16.19 4.86 7.59
N GLU A 318 -16.67 4.83 8.83
CA GLU A 318 -16.83 6.03 9.67
C GLU A 318 -15.51 6.79 9.91
N ASN A 319 -14.36 6.10 9.74
CA ASN A 319 -13.04 6.71 9.85
C ASN A 319 -12.48 7.15 8.49
N SER A 320 -13.24 7.04 7.42
CA SER A 320 -12.81 7.54 6.12
C SER A 320 -12.65 9.05 6.17
N PRO A 321 -11.49 9.57 5.76
CA PRO A 321 -11.29 11.02 5.67
C PRO A 321 -12.01 11.63 4.46
N TYR A 322 -12.42 10.78 3.52
CA TYR A 322 -13.15 11.20 2.34
C TYR A 322 -14.63 11.24 2.62
N GLN A 323 -15.21 12.43 2.46
CA GLN A 323 -16.64 12.62 2.48
C GLN A 323 -17.12 12.64 1.04
N THR A 324 -17.90 11.62 0.66
CA THR A 324 -18.49 11.54 -0.67
C THR A 324 -20.00 11.59 -0.56
N ALA A 325 -20.66 12.27 -1.49
CA ALA A 325 -22.12 12.27 -1.60
C ALA A 325 -22.64 11.00 -2.27
N PHE A 326 -21.78 10.30 -3.00
CA PHE A 326 -22.06 9.17 -3.88
C PHE A 326 -23.54 9.07 -4.31
N ILE A 327 -24.00 10.13 -4.94
CA ILE A 327 -25.20 10.12 -5.75
C ILE A 327 -24.71 9.60 -7.10
N LYS A 328 -25.43 8.67 -7.71
CA LYS A 328 -25.12 8.19 -9.07
C LYS A 328 -25.33 9.32 -10.10
N ASN A 329 -24.49 10.35 -9.97
CA ASN A 329 -24.45 11.41 -10.94
C ASN A 329 -23.77 10.86 -12.20
N THR A 330 -24.54 10.61 -13.24
CA THR A 330 -23.98 10.24 -14.53
C THR A 330 -23.28 11.44 -15.15
N SER A 331 -22.12 11.22 -15.74
CA SER A 331 -21.34 12.28 -16.38
C SER A 331 -22.11 13.00 -17.48
N SER A 332 -23.07 12.34 -18.13
CA SER A 332 -23.97 12.92 -19.12
C SER A 332 -24.84 14.07 -18.57
N ASN A 333 -25.04 14.14 -17.27
CA ASN A 333 -25.78 15.23 -16.61
C ASN A 333 -24.90 16.44 -16.26
N TYR A 334 -23.58 16.32 -16.39
CA TYR A 334 -22.67 17.40 -16.15
C TYR A 334 -22.68 18.40 -17.33
N LYS A 335 -22.87 19.68 -17.05
CA LYS A 335 -23.09 20.70 -18.08
C LYS A 335 -21.86 21.52 -18.44
N GLU A 336 -20.87 21.54 -17.56
CA GLU A 336 -19.67 22.34 -17.78
C GLU A 336 -18.65 21.59 -18.63
N LYS A 337 -17.92 22.33 -19.45
CA LYS A 337 -16.87 21.76 -20.27
C LYS A 337 -15.61 21.54 -19.44
N ILE A 338 -15.08 20.32 -19.49
CA ILE A 338 -13.77 20.00 -18.93
C ILE A 338 -12.76 19.93 -20.07
N GLU A 339 -11.68 20.72 -19.95
CA GLU A 339 -10.73 20.85 -21.07
C GLU A 339 -9.65 19.78 -21.09
N HIS A 340 -9.34 19.15 -19.96
CA HIS A 340 -8.18 18.25 -19.84
C HIS A 340 -8.52 16.76 -19.99
N PHE A 341 -9.79 16.37 -20.06
CA PHE A 341 -10.21 15.02 -20.46
C PHE A 341 -11.55 15.03 -21.21
N ASN A 342 -11.82 13.92 -21.93
CA ASN A 342 -13.10 13.73 -22.60
C ASN A 342 -14.14 13.17 -21.60
N LEU A 343 -15.15 13.99 -21.30
CA LEU A 343 -16.22 13.66 -20.35
C LEU A 343 -17.01 12.39 -20.75
N ASP A 344 -17.20 12.15 -22.05
CA ASP A 344 -17.94 10.97 -22.53
C ASP A 344 -17.28 9.65 -22.15
N SER A 345 -15.99 9.68 -21.80
CA SER A 345 -15.25 8.50 -21.34
C SER A 345 -15.49 8.16 -19.87
N TYR A 346 -16.19 9.02 -19.13
CA TYR A 346 -16.44 8.86 -17.68
C TYR A 346 -17.91 8.53 -17.44
N MET A 347 -18.18 7.64 -16.47
CA MET A 347 -19.54 7.18 -16.18
C MET A 347 -20.22 8.01 -15.10
N TYR A 348 -19.49 8.39 -14.07
CA TYR A 348 -20.01 9.05 -12.87
C TYR A 348 -19.16 10.22 -12.44
N TYR A 349 -19.73 11.10 -11.62
CA TYR A 349 -18.98 12.11 -10.88
C TYR A 349 -19.57 12.30 -9.48
N ASP A 350 -18.73 12.76 -8.55
CA ASP A 350 -19.13 13.00 -7.17
C ASP A 350 -18.34 14.18 -6.56
N PRO A 351 -18.97 15.09 -5.83
CA PRO A 351 -18.25 16.01 -4.98
C PRO A 351 -17.59 15.25 -3.84
N VAL A 352 -16.29 15.40 -3.68
CA VAL A 352 -15.49 14.70 -2.67
C VAL A 352 -14.75 15.73 -1.82
N ALA A 353 -14.92 15.64 -0.51
CA ALA A 353 -14.15 16.43 0.44
C ALA A 353 -13.17 15.55 1.20
N LEU A 354 -11.90 15.94 1.22
CA LEU A 354 -10.87 15.39 2.09
C LEU A 354 -10.74 16.32 3.29
N LYS A 355 -11.10 15.83 4.48
CA LYS A 355 -11.10 16.62 5.71
C LYS A 355 -10.24 15.98 6.78
N ILE A 356 -9.25 16.73 7.28
CA ILE A 356 -8.40 16.33 8.40
C ILE A 356 -8.49 17.41 9.48
N ILE A 357 -8.98 17.03 10.63
CA ILE A 357 -9.06 17.92 11.81
C ILE A 357 -7.73 17.82 12.56
N LYS A 358 -7.11 18.95 12.81
CA LYS A 358 -5.83 19.01 13.51
C LYS A 358 -5.92 18.54 14.95
N ASP A 359 -4.92 17.80 15.36
CA ASP A 359 -4.55 17.63 16.76
C ASP A 359 -3.57 18.74 17.17
N THR A 360 -3.61 19.22 18.39
CA THR A 360 -2.77 20.35 18.83
C THR A 360 -1.38 19.94 19.34
N THR A 361 -1.08 18.65 19.36
CA THR A 361 0.11 18.08 20.02
C THR A 361 1.42 18.63 19.47
N PHE A 362 1.56 18.80 18.14
CA PHE A 362 2.80 19.25 17.48
C PHE A 362 2.63 20.47 16.58
N ALA A 363 1.49 21.17 16.66
CA ALA A 363 1.07 22.23 15.73
C ALA A 363 2.00 23.47 15.66
N SER A 364 3.02 23.60 16.51
CA SER A 364 3.95 24.74 16.55
C SER A 364 5.37 24.42 16.03
N ARG A 365 5.58 23.26 15.44
CA ARG A 365 6.92 22.81 15.01
C ARG A 365 7.18 23.16 13.54
N ASN A 366 8.41 23.56 13.23
CA ASN A 366 8.83 23.70 11.84
C ASN A 366 8.98 22.33 11.20
N ILE A 367 8.33 22.12 10.06
CA ILE A 367 8.34 20.84 9.36
C ILE A 367 9.16 20.94 8.10
N TYR A 368 10.12 20.04 7.96
CA TYR A 368 10.90 19.79 6.76
C TYR A 368 10.58 18.38 6.25
N ILE A 369 10.42 18.25 4.95
CA ILE A 369 10.09 16.95 4.33
C ILE A 369 11.19 16.61 3.35
N LEU A 370 11.73 15.40 3.47
CA LEU A 370 12.68 14.84 2.53
C LEU A 370 11.98 13.79 1.66
N THR A 371 12.14 13.93 0.36
CA THR A 371 11.68 12.97 -0.65
C THR A 371 12.83 12.62 -1.60
N ASN A 372 12.65 11.60 -2.43
CA ASN A 372 13.58 11.27 -3.52
C ASN A 372 12.82 10.90 -4.81
N SER A 373 13.52 10.37 -5.81
CA SER A 373 12.90 9.96 -7.08
C SER A 373 11.93 8.78 -6.96
N ASN A 374 12.04 7.99 -5.89
CA ASN A 374 11.18 6.82 -5.64
C ASN A 374 10.00 7.15 -4.71
N THR A 375 9.98 8.36 -4.12
CA THR A 375 8.83 8.82 -3.32
C THR A 375 7.65 9.11 -4.25
N ALA A 376 6.49 8.49 -3.99
CA ALA A 376 5.31 8.60 -4.85
C ALA A 376 4.01 8.44 -4.06
N ASN A 377 2.88 8.61 -4.73
CA ASN A 377 1.54 8.25 -4.27
C ASN A 377 1.13 8.97 -2.97
N GLU A 378 0.72 8.23 -1.95
CA GLU A 378 0.25 8.81 -0.70
C GLU A 378 1.36 9.53 0.08
N ALA A 379 2.64 9.20 -0.14
CA ALA A 379 3.76 9.95 0.43
C ALA A 379 3.87 11.37 -0.15
N ILE A 380 3.68 11.52 -1.46
CA ILE A 380 3.62 12.83 -2.11
C ILE A 380 2.37 13.61 -1.67
N LYS A 381 1.25 12.92 -1.50
CA LYS A 381 0.03 13.53 -0.97
C LYS A 381 0.22 14.05 0.45
N LEU A 382 0.86 13.27 1.33
CA LEU A 382 1.21 13.69 2.69
C LEU A 382 2.10 14.94 2.69
N ALA A 383 3.14 14.97 1.84
CA ALA A 383 4.01 16.13 1.67
C ALA A 383 3.22 17.37 1.20
N SER A 384 2.27 17.20 0.27
CA SER A 384 1.39 18.29 -0.19
C SER A 384 0.48 18.81 0.93
N ILE A 385 -0.13 17.92 1.72
CA ILE A 385 -0.96 18.31 2.86
C ILE A 385 -0.16 19.13 3.87
N PHE A 386 1.06 18.71 4.21
CA PHE A 386 1.91 19.47 5.12
C PHE A 386 2.38 20.80 4.54
N LYS A 387 2.65 20.86 3.22
CA LYS A 387 2.97 22.12 2.56
C LYS A 387 1.79 23.10 2.62
N ASP A 388 0.58 22.62 2.33
CA ASP A 388 -0.62 23.44 2.28
C ASP A 388 -1.11 23.88 3.68
N SER A 389 -0.95 23.03 4.71
CA SER A 389 -1.53 23.27 6.06
C SER A 389 -0.52 23.67 7.14
N SER A 390 0.79 23.48 6.90
CA SER A 390 1.84 23.73 7.90
C SER A 390 3.00 24.54 7.34
N ASN A 391 2.95 25.02 6.11
CA ASN A 391 4.03 25.69 5.41
C ASN A 391 5.34 24.85 5.42
N ALA A 392 5.21 23.53 5.34
CA ALA A 392 6.36 22.63 5.39
C ALA A 392 7.34 22.90 4.24
N TYR A 393 8.64 22.85 4.55
CA TYR A 393 9.70 23.01 3.57
C TYR A 393 10.04 21.67 2.94
N VAL A 394 9.70 21.48 1.67
CA VAL A 394 9.81 20.19 0.97
C VAL A 394 11.04 20.17 0.09
N VAL A 395 11.92 19.18 0.33
CA VAL A 395 13.18 18.97 -0.38
C VAL A 395 13.11 17.65 -1.15
N LYS A 396 13.49 17.69 -2.43
CA LYS A 396 13.64 16.48 -3.24
C LYS A 396 15.12 16.16 -3.46
N ASN A 397 15.53 14.96 -3.07
CA ASN A 397 16.87 14.44 -3.38
C ASN A 397 16.90 13.84 -4.79
N ALA A 398 16.80 14.70 -5.80
CA ALA A 398 16.95 14.40 -7.21
C ALA A 398 17.12 15.71 -7.99
N LEU A 399 17.97 15.72 -9.03
CA LEU A 399 18.25 16.94 -9.80
C LEU A 399 17.27 17.22 -10.93
N ASP A 400 16.52 16.22 -11.42
CA ASP A 400 15.61 16.44 -12.55
C ASP A 400 14.58 17.53 -12.19
N PRO A 401 14.57 18.66 -12.92
CA PRO A 401 13.64 19.74 -12.67
C PRO A 401 12.20 19.42 -13.13
N ASN A 402 12.04 18.46 -14.03
CA ASN A 402 10.74 18.13 -14.59
C ASN A 402 9.96 17.24 -13.64
N PRO A 403 8.64 17.47 -13.48
CA PRO A 403 7.81 16.58 -12.71
C PRO A 403 7.67 15.22 -13.42
N THR A 404 7.73 14.16 -12.65
CA THR A 404 7.51 12.77 -13.09
C THR A 404 6.13 12.28 -12.65
N ALA A 405 5.72 11.10 -13.10
CA ALA A 405 4.50 10.47 -12.60
C ALA A 405 4.53 10.25 -11.08
N ALA A 406 5.72 10.05 -10.50
CA ALA A 406 5.91 9.94 -9.05
C ALA A 406 5.58 11.23 -8.29
N ASP A 407 5.80 12.40 -8.89
CA ASP A 407 5.53 13.70 -8.27
C ASP A 407 4.06 14.12 -8.33
N ARG A 408 3.21 13.33 -8.98
CA ARG A 408 1.80 13.64 -9.13
C ARG A 408 1.06 13.50 -7.79
N ILE A 409 0.23 14.48 -7.49
CA ILE A 409 -0.69 14.48 -6.35
C ILE A 409 -2.03 13.94 -6.83
N TYR A 410 -2.42 12.78 -6.33
CA TYR A 410 -3.70 12.18 -6.66
C TYR A 410 -4.77 12.62 -5.67
N GLU A 411 -5.88 13.12 -6.17
CA GLU A 411 -6.97 13.64 -5.35
C GLU A 411 -7.86 12.53 -4.77
N PHE A 412 -7.86 11.36 -5.41
CA PHE A 412 -8.67 10.22 -5.02
C PHE A 412 -7.84 8.93 -5.05
N PRO A 413 -8.01 8.00 -4.08
CA PRO A 413 -7.24 6.77 -4.04
C PRO A 413 -7.57 5.82 -5.20
N PRO A 414 -6.65 4.90 -5.53
CA PRO A 414 -6.86 3.93 -6.61
C PRO A 414 -7.89 2.86 -6.22
N SER A 415 -8.48 2.23 -7.23
CA SER A 415 -9.27 1.02 -7.06
C SER A 415 -8.39 -0.23 -7.17
N LEU A 416 -8.77 -1.31 -6.48
CA LEU A 416 -8.08 -2.58 -6.53
C LEU A 416 -8.92 -3.63 -7.26
N PHE A 417 -8.26 -4.54 -8.00
CA PHE A 417 -8.89 -5.74 -8.54
C PHE A 417 -7.90 -6.91 -8.55
N VAL A 418 -8.42 -8.12 -8.63
CA VAL A 418 -7.64 -9.38 -8.55
C VAL A 418 -7.52 -10.00 -9.94
N LEU A 419 -6.37 -10.58 -10.21
CA LEU A 419 -6.15 -11.52 -11.32
C LEU A 419 -6.40 -12.93 -10.78
N ASP A 420 -7.48 -13.56 -11.28
CA ASP A 420 -8.07 -14.75 -10.66
C ASP A 420 -7.14 -15.98 -10.61
N HIS A 421 -6.28 -16.16 -11.60
CA HIS A 421 -5.39 -17.32 -11.67
C HIS A 421 -4.09 -17.11 -10.87
N SER A 422 -3.49 -15.95 -10.98
CA SER A 422 -2.24 -15.66 -10.26
C SER A 422 -2.47 -15.23 -8.80
N GLY A 423 -3.64 -14.69 -8.48
CA GLY A 423 -3.93 -14.08 -7.18
C GLY A 423 -3.19 -12.75 -6.98
N LEU A 424 -2.71 -12.12 -8.06
CA LEU A 424 -2.10 -10.80 -8.00
C LEU A 424 -3.17 -9.72 -7.90
N ILE A 425 -2.94 -8.72 -7.06
CA ILE A 425 -3.78 -7.54 -6.97
C ILE A 425 -3.17 -6.43 -7.83
N ILE A 426 -4.03 -5.81 -8.63
CA ILE A 426 -3.66 -4.64 -9.41
C ILE A 426 -4.33 -3.42 -8.79
N SER A 427 -3.51 -2.40 -8.55
CA SER A 427 -3.96 -1.05 -8.23
C SER A 427 -4.18 -0.28 -9.52
N LEU A 428 -5.28 0.43 -9.65
CA LEU A 428 -5.67 1.14 -10.86
C LEU A 428 -6.22 2.52 -10.56
N ASN A 429 -5.69 3.52 -11.21
CA ASN A 429 -6.18 4.88 -11.17
C ASN A 429 -7.46 5.01 -12.02
N THR A 430 -8.61 5.12 -11.37
CA THR A 430 -9.93 5.17 -12.02
C THR A 430 -10.58 6.54 -11.97
N ALA A 431 -9.93 7.53 -11.36
CA ALA A 431 -10.53 8.82 -11.03
C ALA A 431 -9.73 10.01 -11.57
N ARG A 432 -10.43 11.10 -11.88
CA ARG A 432 -9.85 12.42 -12.23
C ARG A 432 -10.62 13.54 -11.54
N SER A 433 -9.90 14.53 -11.05
CA SER A 433 -10.50 15.79 -10.62
C SER A 433 -10.95 16.60 -11.86
N GLU A 434 -11.96 17.45 -11.67
CA GLU A 434 -12.31 18.49 -12.65
C GLU A 434 -11.15 19.46 -12.92
N LYS A 435 -10.23 19.59 -11.95
CA LYS A 435 -9.04 20.43 -12.04
C LYS A 435 -7.89 19.70 -12.77
N PRO A 436 -7.00 20.41 -13.44
CA PRO A 436 -5.80 19.81 -14.02
C PRO A 436 -4.95 19.09 -12.97
N ASN A 437 -4.15 18.12 -13.44
CA ASN A 437 -3.24 17.38 -12.58
C ASN A 437 -2.31 18.30 -11.79
N ARG A 438 -2.21 18.05 -10.50
CA ARG A 438 -1.27 18.72 -9.61
C ARG A 438 -0.01 17.88 -9.47
N TYR A 439 1.12 18.57 -9.40
CA TYR A 439 2.42 17.98 -9.10
C TYR A 439 3.01 18.65 -7.88
N MET A 440 3.83 17.90 -7.15
CA MET A 440 4.51 18.43 -5.98
C MET A 440 5.45 19.57 -6.38
N ASP A 441 5.23 20.72 -5.76
CA ASP A 441 6.10 21.90 -5.88
C ASP A 441 7.13 21.87 -4.74
N TYR A 442 8.38 21.58 -5.10
CA TYR A 442 9.49 21.45 -4.16
C TYR A 442 10.13 22.82 -3.88
N ASN A 443 10.38 23.11 -2.60
CA ASN A 443 11.09 24.30 -2.21
C ASN A 443 12.58 24.26 -2.63
N GLN A 444 13.17 23.04 -2.61
CA GLN A 444 14.55 22.84 -3.02
C GLN A 444 14.76 21.44 -3.59
N ARG A 445 15.72 21.36 -4.51
CA ARG A 445 16.24 20.08 -5.04
C ARG A 445 17.69 19.96 -4.65
N ILE A 446 18.10 18.78 -4.21
CA ILE A 446 19.47 18.44 -3.86
C ILE A 446 19.90 17.18 -4.60
N ASN A 447 21.20 16.98 -4.75
CA ASN A 447 21.76 15.70 -5.21
C ASN A 447 22.83 15.29 -4.21
N SER A 448 22.43 14.63 -3.17
CA SER A 448 23.30 14.30 -2.08
C SER A 448 23.34 12.81 -1.80
N LYS A 449 24.55 12.27 -1.64
CA LYS A 449 24.76 10.92 -1.12
C LYS A 449 24.34 10.81 0.35
N TYR A 450 24.35 11.94 1.07
CA TYR A 450 24.00 12.04 2.48
C TYR A 450 22.86 13.05 2.68
N PRO A 451 21.63 12.72 2.25
CA PRO A 451 20.53 13.69 2.18
C PRO A 451 20.15 14.27 3.55
N ILE A 452 20.23 13.50 4.62
CA ILE A 452 19.96 14.00 5.98
C ILE A 452 20.97 15.06 6.40
N SER A 453 22.26 14.87 6.14
CA SER A 453 23.28 15.89 6.42
C SER A 453 23.03 17.17 5.62
N SER A 454 22.59 17.04 4.37
CA SER A 454 22.20 18.19 3.56
C SER A 454 20.98 18.91 4.11
N MET A 455 19.95 18.16 4.57
CA MET A 455 18.78 18.73 5.24
C MET A 455 19.19 19.50 6.52
N LEU A 456 20.04 18.93 7.34
CA LEU A 456 20.53 19.59 8.55
C LEU A 456 21.34 20.87 8.24
N SER A 457 21.98 20.95 7.07
CA SER A 457 22.63 22.18 6.61
C SER A 457 21.66 23.23 6.06
N ILE A 458 20.49 22.83 5.58
CA ILE A 458 19.41 23.73 5.15
C ILE A 458 18.70 24.34 6.38
N ILE A 459 18.58 23.55 7.44
CA ILE A 459 17.92 23.97 8.70
C ILE A 459 18.78 24.96 9.49
N GLY A 460 20.10 24.88 9.39
CA GLY A 460 21.08 25.73 10.09
C GLY A 460 21.78 24.96 11.21
#